data_5b43386d23aaeaf02555fb258152ccb8
#
_entry.id   5b43386d23aaeaf02555fb258152ccb8
#
_cell.length_a   1.000
_cell.length_b   1.000
_cell.length_c   1.000
_cell.angle_alpha   90.00
_cell.angle_beta   90.00
_cell.angle_gamma   90.00
#
_symmetry.space_group_name_H-M   'P 1'
#
loop_
_entity.id
_entity.type
_entity.pdbx_description
1 polymer ?
#
loop_
_entity_poly.entity_id
_entity_poly.type
_entity_poly.pdbx_seq_one_letter_code
_entity_poly.pdbx_strand_id
1 'polypeptide(L)'
;MASMLAILRPSAPAPLAGRRARAAAPATARVALSSRSRYSSVRVSLGSEVAVGADALFADYKPTTAFLFPGQGAQTVGMGAEAQSVPAATKLFNQANEILGYDLLDLCTNGPKEKLDSTMISQPAIYVTSLAAVEVLRARDGGQDVINSVDVTCGLSLGEYTALAFAGAFSFEDGLKLVKLRGEAMQMLPIVRWLV
;
A
#
# COMPACT_ATOMS: atom_id res chain seq x y z
N MET A 1 14.83 0.87 15.68
CA MET A 1 14.23 0.12 14.57
C MET A 1 12.78 0.53 14.48
N ALA A 2 12.40 1.26 13.43
CA ALA A 2 11.00 1.61 13.22
C ALA A 2 10.33 0.40 12.56
N SER A 3 9.37 -0.24 13.26
CA SER A 3 8.54 -1.29 12.66
C SER A 3 7.64 -0.64 11.62
N MET A 4 7.88 -0.91 10.34
CA MET A 4 7.10 -0.35 9.22
C MET A 4 5.79 -1.11 8.97
N LEU A 5 5.53 -2.16 9.74
CA LEU A 5 4.33 -2.98 9.64
C LEU A 5 3.67 -3.07 11.02
N ALA A 6 2.42 -2.64 11.12
CA ALA A 6 1.62 -2.81 12.32
C ALA A 6 0.59 -3.92 12.10
N ILE A 7 0.56 -4.90 12.99
CA ILE A 7 -0.39 -6.01 12.98
C ILE A 7 -1.30 -5.84 14.19
N LEU A 8 -2.59 -5.63 13.94
CA LEU A 8 -3.61 -5.55 14.98
C LEU A 8 -4.33 -6.89 15.11
N ARG A 9 -4.31 -7.50 16.31
CA ARG A 9 -5.01 -8.73 16.61
C ARG A 9 -5.93 -8.52 17.80
N PRO A 10 -7.26 -8.52 17.63
CA PRO A 10 -8.17 -8.67 18.74
C PRO A 10 -8.15 -10.12 19.29
N SER A 11 -8.41 -10.29 20.59
CA SER A 11 -8.46 -11.59 21.23
C SER A 11 -9.57 -12.47 20.64
N ALA A 12 -9.24 -13.74 20.38
CA ALA A 12 -9.94 -14.66 19.52
C ALA A 12 -11.40 -14.96 19.89
N PRO A 13 -12.28 -15.09 18.89
CA PRO A 13 -13.42 -15.98 18.93
C PRO A 13 -13.29 -17.19 17.99
N ALA A 14 -14.11 -18.21 18.22
CA ALA A 14 -14.09 -19.52 17.64
C ALA A 14 -14.30 -19.60 16.09
N PRO A 15 -14.00 -20.73 15.44
CA PRO A 15 -13.87 -20.84 13.99
C PRO A 15 -15.22 -20.74 13.27
N LEU A 16 -15.28 -19.92 12.21
CA LEU A 16 -16.41 -19.85 11.30
C LEU A 16 -16.20 -20.75 10.09
N ALA A 17 -17.19 -21.60 9.85
CA ALA A 17 -17.30 -22.47 8.69
C ALA A 17 -17.39 -21.66 7.39
N GLY A 18 -16.63 -22.09 6.38
CA GLY A 18 -16.47 -21.40 5.11
C GLY A 18 -17.77 -21.19 4.33
N ARG A 19 -17.99 -19.95 3.91
CA ARG A 19 -18.89 -19.59 2.81
C ARG A 19 -18.06 -19.01 1.66
N ARG A 20 -18.04 -19.75 0.55
CA ARG A 20 -17.49 -19.23 -0.72
C ARG A 20 -18.36 -18.05 -1.18
N ALA A 21 -17.78 -16.85 -1.28
CA ALA A 21 -18.41 -15.73 -1.93
C ALA A 21 -18.52 -15.99 -3.44
N ARG A 22 -19.74 -15.87 -3.99
CA ARG A 22 -19.96 -15.82 -5.44
C ARG A 22 -19.55 -14.44 -5.92
N ALA A 23 -18.67 -14.39 -6.91
CA ALA A 23 -18.29 -13.14 -7.59
C ALA A 23 -19.54 -12.49 -8.22
N ALA A 24 -19.82 -11.25 -7.86
CA ALA A 24 -20.81 -10.42 -8.50
C ALA A 24 -20.20 -9.79 -9.77
N ALA A 25 -20.99 -9.74 -10.86
CA ALA A 25 -20.59 -9.14 -12.13
C ALA A 25 -20.33 -7.62 -11.97
N PRO A 26 -19.43 -7.03 -12.78
CA PRO A 26 -19.09 -5.62 -12.66
C PRO A 26 -20.27 -4.71 -13.04
N ALA A 27 -20.61 -3.78 -12.17
CA ALA A 27 -21.56 -2.72 -12.46
C ALA A 27 -20.93 -1.73 -13.45
N THR A 28 -21.57 -1.50 -14.59
CA THR A 28 -21.18 -0.51 -15.59
C THR A 28 -21.39 0.90 -15.07
N ALA A 29 -20.31 1.62 -14.76
CA ALA A 29 -20.35 3.04 -14.42
C ALA A 29 -20.67 3.87 -15.67
N ARG A 30 -21.79 4.61 -15.67
CA ARG A 30 -22.09 5.63 -16.69
C ARG A 30 -21.39 6.94 -16.30
N VAL A 31 -20.38 7.30 -17.08
CA VAL A 31 -19.72 8.62 -16.97
C VAL A 31 -20.50 9.63 -17.83
N ALA A 32 -21.06 10.63 -17.19
CA ALA A 32 -21.68 11.77 -17.89
C ALA A 32 -20.65 12.91 -17.98
N LEU A 33 -20.18 13.20 -19.19
CA LEU A 33 -19.32 14.34 -19.47
C LEU A 33 -20.17 15.59 -19.77
N SER A 34 -20.10 16.60 -18.91
CA SER A 34 -20.69 17.92 -19.15
C SER A 34 -19.64 18.86 -19.73
N SER A 35 -19.90 19.42 -20.90
CA SER A 35 -18.94 20.13 -21.76
C SER A 35 -18.79 21.65 -21.49
N ARG A 36 -18.91 22.13 -20.23
CA ARG A 36 -18.76 23.55 -19.91
C ARG A 36 -18.00 23.84 -18.62
N SER A 37 -16.80 23.29 -18.48
CA SER A 37 -15.81 23.83 -17.53
C SER A 37 -14.44 23.29 -17.87
N ARG A 38 -13.42 24.14 -17.79
CA ARG A 38 -12.01 23.71 -17.96
C ARG A 38 -11.52 22.81 -16.82
N TYR A 39 -12.38 22.53 -15.88
CA TYR A 39 -12.16 21.52 -14.83
C TYR A 39 -13.34 20.57 -14.84
N SER A 40 -13.15 19.40 -15.44
CA SER A 40 -14.13 18.31 -15.37
C SER A 40 -14.17 17.79 -13.94
N SER A 41 -15.18 18.15 -13.16
CA SER A 41 -15.47 17.43 -11.93
C SER A 41 -16.11 16.08 -12.29
N VAL A 42 -15.39 15.00 -12.12
CA VAL A 42 -15.99 13.66 -12.19
C VAL A 42 -16.85 13.48 -10.94
N ARG A 43 -18.16 13.58 -11.09
CA ARG A 43 -19.09 13.17 -10.05
C ARG A 43 -19.38 11.69 -10.24
N VAL A 44 -18.80 10.85 -9.39
CA VAL A 44 -19.25 9.47 -9.22
C VAL A 44 -20.52 9.53 -8.38
N SER A 45 -21.69 9.44 -9.01
CA SER A 45 -22.94 9.25 -8.29
C SER A 45 -23.08 7.78 -8.00
N LEU A 46 -22.64 7.36 -6.82
CA LEU A 46 -23.04 6.09 -6.25
C LEU A 46 -24.50 6.27 -5.83
N GLY A 47 -25.41 5.61 -6.53
CA GLY A 47 -26.80 5.57 -6.13
C GLY A 47 -26.91 5.04 -4.69
N SER A 48 -27.79 5.65 -3.88
CA SER A 48 -28.00 5.26 -2.47
C SER A 48 -28.30 3.76 -2.29
N GLU A 49 -28.90 3.12 -3.27
CA GLU A 49 -29.20 1.67 -3.26
C GLU A 49 -27.95 0.79 -3.33
N VAL A 50 -26.89 1.23 -4.00
CA VAL A 50 -25.62 0.46 -4.07
C VAL A 50 -24.90 0.50 -2.73
N ALA A 51 -24.91 1.64 -2.05
CA ALA A 51 -24.29 1.80 -0.73
C ALA A 51 -25.01 0.95 0.34
N VAL A 52 -26.36 0.98 0.35
CA VAL A 52 -27.16 0.18 1.29
C VAL A 52 -26.96 -1.32 1.05
N GLY A 53 -26.86 -1.75 -0.21
CA GLY A 53 -26.59 -3.16 -0.55
C GLY A 53 -25.18 -3.62 -0.13
N ALA A 54 -24.18 -2.75 -0.25
CA ALA A 54 -22.82 -3.05 0.18
C ALA A 54 -22.71 -3.16 1.69
N ASP A 55 -23.32 -2.24 2.44
CA ASP A 55 -23.35 -2.26 3.90
C ASP A 55 -24.06 -3.51 4.44
N ALA A 56 -25.16 -3.94 3.81
CA ALA A 56 -25.88 -5.14 4.18
C ALA A 56 -25.04 -6.42 3.96
N LEU A 57 -24.21 -6.47 2.90
CA LEU A 57 -23.32 -7.59 2.62
C LEU A 57 -22.21 -7.74 3.66
N PHE A 58 -21.81 -6.65 4.31
CA PHE A 58 -20.73 -6.62 5.30
C PHE A 58 -21.22 -6.42 6.74
N ALA A 59 -22.55 -6.42 6.98
CA ALA A 59 -23.12 -6.18 8.31
C ALA A 59 -22.60 -7.16 9.37
N ASP A 60 -22.35 -8.42 9.00
CA ASP A 60 -21.82 -9.46 9.88
C ASP A 60 -20.30 -9.66 9.72
N TYR A 61 -19.62 -8.85 8.89
CA TYR A 61 -18.20 -8.97 8.67
C TYR A 61 -17.43 -8.39 9.87
N LYS A 62 -16.64 -9.25 10.52
CA LYS A 62 -15.79 -8.89 11.66
C LYS A 62 -14.35 -9.26 11.34
N PRO A 63 -13.55 -8.33 10.81
CA PRO A 63 -12.14 -8.60 10.55
C PRO A 63 -11.41 -8.87 11.86
N THR A 64 -10.54 -9.88 11.86
CA THR A 64 -9.76 -10.28 13.03
C THR A 64 -8.31 -9.86 12.92
N THR A 65 -7.79 -9.67 11.71
CA THR A 65 -6.41 -9.29 11.45
C THR A 65 -6.36 -8.22 10.36
N ALA A 66 -5.64 -7.13 10.62
CA ALA A 66 -5.43 -6.06 9.66
C ALA A 66 -3.94 -5.73 9.49
N PHE A 67 -3.52 -5.49 8.24
CA PHE A 67 -2.21 -4.91 7.93
C PHE A 67 -2.35 -3.42 7.63
N LEU A 68 -1.55 -2.61 8.33
CA LEU A 68 -1.49 -1.17 8.18
C LEU A 68 -0.15 -0.77 7.55
N PHE A 69 -0.21 -0.16 6.37
CA PHE A 69 0.98 0.29 5.65
C PHE A 69 1.22 1.78 5.86
N PRO A 70 2.47 2.18 6.18
CA PRO A 70 2.80 3.56 6.48
C PRO A 70 2.80 4.43 5.23
N GLY A 71 2.52 5.72 5.43
CA GLY A 71 2.71 6.78 4.43
C GLY A 71 4.07 7.47 4.55
N GLN A 72 4.25 8.53 3.72
CA GLN A 72 5.45 9.36 3.76
C GLN A 72 5.67 9.96 5.16
N GLY A 73 6.92 9.97 5.62
CA GLY A 73 7.31 10.36 6.97
C GLY A 73 7.78 9.18 7.84
N ALA A 74 7.49 7.94 7.42
CA ALA A 74 7.95 6.74 8.11
C ALA A 74 9.37 6.31 7.73
N GLN A 75 9.98 6.92 6.70
CA GLN A 75 11.34 6.59 6.26
C GLN A 75 12.38 6.97 7.31
N THR A 76 13.34 6.10 7.53
CA THR A 76 14.50 6.35 8.41
C THR A 76 15.72 5.64 7.84
N VAL A 77 16.90 6.23 8.02
CA VAL A 77 18.17 5.54 7.70
C VAL A 77 18.29 4.31 8.59
N GLY A 78 18.68 3.19 8.00
CA GLY A 78 18.71 1.87 8.64
C GLY A 78 17.48 1.01 8.32
N MET A 79 16.45 1.55 7.67
CA MET A 79 15.28 0.76 7.25
C MET A 79 15.67 -0.25 6.16
N GLY A 80 15.00 -1.40 6.15
CA GLY A 80 15.26 -2.45 5.16
C GLY A 80 16.49 -3.34 5.45
N ALA A 81 17.26 -3.08 6.51
CA ALA A 81 18.44 -3.86 6.83
C ALA A 81 18.11 -5.37 7.00
N GLU A 82 16.99 -5.73 7.59
CA GLU A 82 16.56 -7.12 7.77
C GLU A 82 16.27 -7.83 6.43
N ALA A 83 15.93 -7.09 5.39
CA ALA A 83 15.65 -7.64 4.06
C ALA A 83 16.86 -8.33 3.43
N GLN A 84 18.08 -7.94 3.82
CA GLN A 84 19.31 -8.53 3.29
C GLN A 84 19.48 -10.02 3.67
N SER A 85 18.87 -10.44 4.76
CA SER A 85 18.93 -11.85 5.22
C SER A 85 17.88 -12.75 4.57
N VAL A 86 16.90 -12.19 3.83
CA VAL A 86 15.80 -12.93 3.25
C VAL A 86 15.83 -12.80 1.71
N PRO A 87 16.08 -13.91 0.97
CA PRO A 87 16.23 -13.85 -0.49
C PRO A 87 15.02 -13.24 -1.24
N ALA A 88 13.80 -13.53 -0.76
CA ALA A 88 12.58 -12.96 -1.36
C ALA A 88 12.51 -11.44 -1.19
N ALA A 89 12.88 -10.93 -0.02
CA ALA A 89 12.94 -9.49 0.24
C ALA A 89 14.05 -8.81 -0.57
N THR A 90 15.25 -9.43 -0.63
CA THR A 90 16.36 -8.95 -1.46
C THR A 90 15.97 -8.87 -2.94
N LYS A 91 15.19 -9.84 -3.44
CA LYS A 91 14.69 -9.83 -4.82
C LYS A 91 13.83 -8.60 -5.10
N LEU A 92 12.98 -8.18 -4.18
CA LEU A 92 12.17 -6.95 -4.34
C LEU A 92 13.04 -5.71 -4.48
N PHE A 93 14.11 -5.59 -3.69
CA PHE A 93 15.05 -4.48 -3.83
C PHE A 93 15.82 -4.52 -5.15
N ASN A 94 16.22 -5.69 -5.64
CA ASN A 94 16.88 -5.82 -6.94
C ASN A 94 15.96 -5.38 -8.08
N GLN A 95 14.69 -5.83 -8.09
CA GLN A 95 13.68 -5.37 -9.05
C GLN A 95 13.44 -3.85 -8.93
N ALA A 96 13.44 -3.32 -7.71
CA ALA A 96 13.31 -1.89 -7.50
C ALA A 96 14.49 -1.12 -8.09
N ASN A 97 15.72 -1.59 -7.91
CA ASN A 97 16.91 -0.97 -8.47
C ASN A 97 16.87 -0.88 -10.01
N GLU A 98 16.36 -1.94 -10.67
CA GLU A 98 16.16 -1.93 -12.13
C GLU A 98 15.15 -0.87 -12.59
N ILE A 99 14.04 -0.69 -11.86
CA ILE A 99 12.98 0.27 -12.19
C ILE A 99 13.40 1.70 -11.86
N LEU A 100 14.07 1.89 -10.72
CA LEU A 100 14.43 3.20 -10.20
C LEU A 100 15.72 3.75 -10.83
N GLY A 101 16.67 2.88 -11.17
CA GLY A 101 17.96 3.24 -11.73
C GLY A 101 19.03 3.61 -10.69
N TYR A 102 18.82 3.26 -9.42
CA TYR A 102 19.78 3.45 -8.33
C TYR A 102 19.62 2.36 -7.26
N ASP A 103 20.63 2.20 -6.40
CA ASP A 103 20.57 1.25 -5.29
C ASP A 103 19.71 1.81 -4.15
N LEU A 104 18.47 1.31 -4.10
CA LEU A 104 17.51 1.73 -3.10
C LEU A 104 17.85 1.16 -1.72
N LEU A 105 18.36 -0.06 -1.65
CA LEU A 105 18.68 -0.70 -0.38
C LEU A 105 19.84 0.00 0.32
N ASP A 106 20.89 0.33 -0.43
CA ASP A 106 22.02 1.09 0.10
C ASP A 106 21.55 2.45 0.63
N LEU A 107 20.73 3.15 -0.13
CA LEU A 107 20.17 4.43 0.30
C LEU A 107 19.27 4.33 1.53
N CYS A 108 18.47 3.27 1.64
CA CYS A 108 17.63 3.01 2.81
C CYS A 108 18.46 2.69 4.06
N THR A 109 19.55 1.92 3.90
CA THR A 109 20.36 1.45 5.03
C THR A 109 21.42 2.46 5.47
N ASN A 110 22.07 3.14 4.53
CA ASN A 110 23.23 3.98 4.77
C ASN A 110 22.95 5.47 4.59
N GLY A 111 21.87 5.85 3.91
CA GLY A 111 21.51 7.24 3.66
C GLY A 111 22.25 7.86 2.47
N PRO A 112 22.47 9.18 2.45
CA PRO A 112 22.20 10.15 3.51
C PRO A 112 20.72 10.44 3.74
N LYS A 113 20.38 10.87 4.96
CA LYS A 113 19.01 11.14 5.39
C LYS A 113 18.31 12.18 4.50
N GLU A 114 19.00 13.25 4.15
CA GLU A 114 18.47 14.34 3.33
C GLU A 114 18.01 13.84 1.94
N LYS A 115 18.75 12.89 1.36
CA LYS A 115 18.39 12.27 0.09
C LYS A 115 17.18 11.33 0.28
N LEU A 116 17.16 10.55 1.34
CA LEU A 116 16.06 9.64 1.67
C LEU A 116 14.77 10.40 1.97
N ASP A 117 14.83 11.60 2.53
CA ASP A 117 13.68 12.43 2.87
C ASP A 117 13.06 13.14 1.66
N SER A 118 13.73 13.18 0.50
CA SER A 118 13.12 13.76 -0.70
C SER A 118 11.89 12.94 -1.12
N THR A 119 10.82 13.63 -1.54
CA THR A 119 9.54 12.97 -1.85
C THR A 119 9.66 11.92 -2.94
N MET A 120 10.48 12.18 -3.96
CA MET A 120 10.71 11.23 -5.06
C MET A 120 11.47 9.97 -4.63
N ILE A 121 12.19 10.00 -3.51
CA ILE A 121 12.94 8.87 -2.96
C ILE A 121 12.16 8.20 -1.83
N SER A 122 11.62 8.99 -0.90
CA SER A 122 10.94 8.48 0.30
C SER A 122 9.74 7.59 -0.05
N GLN A 123 9.00 7.93 -1.09
CA GLN A 123 7.83 7.15 -1.48
C GLN A 123 8.19 5.75 -2.00
N PRO A 124 9.07 5.59 -3.01
CA PRO A 124 9.57 4.27 -3.41
C PRO A 124 10.23 3.51 -2.26
N ALA A 125 11.01 4.20 -1.43
CA ALA A 125 11.70 3.59 -0.30
C ALA A 125 10.72 2.94 0.70
N ILE A 126 9.66 3.66 1.10
CA ILE A 126 8.64 3.15 2.02
C ILE A 126 7.85 2.01 1.37
N TYR A 127 7.48 2.14 0.10
CA TYR A 127 6.73 1.12 -0.64
C TYR A 127 7.50 -0.21 -0.68
N VAL A 128 8.74 -0.18 -1.16
CA VAL A 128 9.58 -1.38 -1.31
C VAL A 128 9.91 -1.99 0.04
N THR A 129 10.32 -1.17 1.02
CA THR A 129 10.68 -1.67 2.35
C THR A 129 9.47 -2.29 3.06
N SER A 130 8.27 -1.73 2.89
CA SER A 130 7.06 -2.30 3.48
C SER A 130 6.71 -3.67 2.91
N LEU A 131 6.79 -3.85 1.60
CA LEU A 131 6.55 -5.16 0.97
C LEU A 131 7.69 -6.14 1.25
N ALA A 132 8.94 -5.68 1.33
CA ALA A 132 10.06 -6.49 1.78
C ALA A 132 9.88 -6.97 3.24
N ALA A 133 9.31 -6.13 4.12
CA ALA A 133 8.98 -6.53 5.49
C ALA A 133 7.90 -7.63 5.53
N VAL A 134 6.97 -7.66 4.58
CA VAL A 134 6.02 -8.77 4.43
C VAL A 134 6.75 -10.06 4.07
N GLU A 135 7.74 -10.02 3.16
CA GLU A 135 8.53 -11.20 2.81
C GLU A 135 9.42 -11.66 3.98
N VAL A 136 9.95 -10.74 4.77
CA VAL A 136 10.69 -11.08 6.01
C VAL A 136 9.73 -11.75 7.02
N LEU A 137 8.52 -11.23 7.19
CA LEU A 137 7.51 -11.88 8.03
C LEU A 137 7.16 -13.27 7.50
N ARG A 138 6.97 -13.43 6.18
CA ARG A 138 6.66 -14.70 5.52
C ARG A 138 7.70 -15.76 5.79
N ALA A 139 8.98 -15.38 5.87
CA ALA A 139 10.10 -16.28 6.12
C ALA A 139 10.24 -16.72 7.59
N ARG A 140 9.50 -16.10 8.52
CA ARG A 140 9.50 -16.48 9.94
C ARG A 140 8.59 -17.66 10.21
N ASP A 141 8.88 -18.42 11.27
CA ASP A 141 8.01 -19.49 11.74
C ASP A 141 6.59 -18.95 12.01
N GLY A 142 5.58 -19.59 11.41
CA GLY A 142 4.18 -19.14 11.48
C GLY A 142 3.86 -17.85 10.73
N GLY A 143 4.84 -17.21 10.07
CA GLY A 143 4.65 -15.95 9.37
C GLY A 143 3.68 -16.05 8.20
N GLN A 144 3.70 -17.16 7.46
CA GLN A 144 2.73 -17.40 6.38
C GLN A 144 1.30 -17.51 6.91
N ASP A 145 1.09 -18.11 8.08
CA ASP A 145 -0.24 -18.21 8.69
C ASP A 145 -0.76 -16.84 9.11
N VAL A 146 0.13 -15.97 9.62
CA VAL A 146 -0.22 -14.58 9.91
C VAL A 146 -0.67 -13.85 8.64
N ILE A 147 0.07 -14.00 7.54
CA ILE A 147 -0.29 -13.36 6.26
C ILE A 147 -1.62 -13.92 5.73
N ASN A 148 -1.84 -15.22 5.81
CA ASN A 148 -3.08 -15.87 5.38
C ASN A 148 -4.30 -15.46 6.24
N SER A 149 -4.06 -15.02 7.47
CA SER A 149 -5.12 -14.56 8.40
C SER A 149 -5.51 -13.09 8.21
N VAL A 150 -4.88 -12.38 7.27
CA VAL A 150 -5.18 -10.97 7.03
C VAL A 150 -6.51 -10.83 6.30
N ASP A 151 -7.48 -10.22 6.97
CA ASP A 151 -8.81 -9.94 6.43
C ASP A 151 -8.88 -8.58 5.74
N VAL A 152 -8.12 -7.61 6.26
CA VAL A 152 -8.15 -6.22 5.81
C VAL A 152 -6.75 -5.67 5.68
N THR A 153 -6.53 -4.90 4.65
CA THR A 153 -5.32 -4.11 4.47
C THR A 153 -5.67 -2.66 4.17
N CYS A 154 -4.97 -1.73 4.77
CA CYS A 154 -5.16 -0.32 4.54
C CYS A 154 -3.87 0.47 4.72
N GLY A 155 -3.89 1.71 4.29
CA GLY A 155 -2.78 2.63 4.41
C GLY A 155 -3.23 4.07 4.17
N LEU A 156 -2.41 5.04 4.53
CA LEU A 156 -2.68 6.45 4.29
C LEU A 156 -1.78 6.96 3.16
N SER A 157 -2.37 7.65 2.18
CA SER A 157 -1.64 8.30 1.09
C SER A 157 -0.77 7.31 0.31
N LEU A 158 0.56 7.30 0.50
CA LEU A 158 1.44 6.30 -0.10
C LEU A 158 1.11 4.87 0.36
N GLY A 159 0.74 4.71 1.62
CA GLY A 159 0.38 3.40 2.18
C GLY A 159 -0.78 2.71 1.47
N GLU A 160 -1.67 3.47 0.82
CA GLU A 160 -2.76 2.92 -0.01
C GLU A 160 -2.22 2.09 -1.19
N TYR A 161 -1.17 2.59 -1.85
CA TYR A 161 -0.51 1.85 -2.94
C TYR A 161 0.12 0.55 -2.44
N THR A 162 0.74 0.59 -1.27
CA THR A 162 1.32 -0.61 -0.64
C THR A 162 0.23 -1.60 -0.26
N ALA A 163 -0.88 -1.13 0.32
CA ALA A 163 -2.02 -1.96 0.68
C ALA A 163 -2.66 -2.63 -0.55
N LEU A 164 -2.82 -1.89 -1.65
CA LEU A 164 -3.35 -2.42 -2.91
C LEU A 164 -2.42 -3.45 -3.54
N ALA A 165 -1.10 -3.22 -3.52
CA ALA A 165 -0.12 -4.19 -4.01
C ALA A 165 -0.13 -5.47 -3.15
N PHE A 166 -0.17 -5.34 -1.83
CA PHE A 166 -0.29 -6.48 -0.92
C PHE A 166 -1.58 -7.27 -1.16
N ALA A 167 -2.70 -6.59 -1.42
CA ALA A 167 -3.99 -7.21 -1.75
C ALA A 167 -4.04 -7.81 -3.16
N GLY A 168 -2.99 -7.67 -3.98
CA GLY A 168 -2.93 -8.21 -5.34
C GLY A 168 -3.74 -7.43 -6.38
N ALA A 169 -4.10 -6.16 -6.10
CA ALA A 169 -4.82 -5.31 -7.05
C ALA A 169 -3.97 -4.94 -8.27
N PHE A 170 -2.64 -4.90 -8.10
CA PHE A 170 -1.65 -4.73 -9.16
C PHE A 170 -0.31 -5.38 -8.75
N SER A 171 0.58 -5.57 -9.72
CA SER A 171 1.90 -6.15 -9.47
C SER A 171 2.80 -5.22 -8.63
N PHE A 172 3.82 -5.79 -8.00
CA PHE A 172 4.85 -5.01 -7.31
C PHE A 172 5.49 -3.97 -8.24
N GLU A 173 5.84 -4.39 -9.46
CA GLU A 173 6.50 -3.56 -10.44
C GLU A 173 5.62 -2.40 -10.93
N ASP A 174 4.34 -2.65 -11.19
CA ASP A 174 3.40 -1.61 -11.63
C ASP A 174 3.11 -0.63 -10.50
N GLY A 175 2.93 -1.12 -9.29
CA GLY A 175 2.80 -0.29 -8.10
C GLY A 175 4.03 0.59 -7.86
N LEU A 176 5.24 0.04 -8.04
CA LEU A 176 6.47 0.81 -7.89
C LEU A 176 6.61 1.90 -8.97
N LYS A 177 6.26 1.60 -10.24
CA LYS A 177 6.25 2.60 -11.32
C LYS A 177 5.26 3.73 -11.02
N LEU A 178 4.07 3.41 -10.51
CA LEU A 178 3.07 4.39 -10.09
C LEU A 178 3.59 5.26 -8.93
N VAL A 179 4.19 4.65 -7.93
CA VAL A 179 4.74 5.35 -6.75
C VAL A 179 5.93 6.24 -7.14
N LYS A 180 6.80 5.79 -8.07
CA LYS A 180 7.88 6.59 -8.64
C LYS A 180 7.32 7.83 -9.32
N LEU A 181 6.39 7.67 -10.26
CA LEU A 181 5.76 8.78 -10.98
C LEU A 181 5.06 9.75 -10.02
N ARG A 182 4.37 9.23 -9.01
CA ARG A 182 3.71 10.02 -7.98
C ARG A 182 4.73 10.86 -7.19
N GLY A 183 5.83 10.24 -6.75
CA GLY A 183 6.90 10.91 -6.00
C GLY A 183 7.53 12.04 -6.80
N GLU A 184 7.84 11.79 -8.08
CA GLU A 184 8.37 12.78 -9.02
C GLU A 184 7.39 13.94 -9.22
N ALA A 185 6.11 13.66 -9.48
CA ALA A 185 5.09 14.68 -9.69
C ALA A 185 4.89 15.55 -8.43
N MET A 186 4.84 14.93 -7.25
CA MET A 186 4.67 15.66 -5.98
C MET A 186 5.91 16.50 -5.62
N GLN A 187 7.11 16.04 -5.99
CA GLN A 187 8.33 16.80 -5.77
C GLN A 187 8.40 18.05 -6.68
N MET A 188 7.85 17.95 -7.90
CA MET A 188 7.84 19.05 -8.88
C MET A 188 6.73 20.08 -8.62
N LEU A 189 5.67 19.71 -7.92
CA LEU A 189 4.60 20.66 -7.59
C LEU A 189 5.20 21.75 -6.67
N PRO A 190 5.10 23.04 -7.04
CA PRO A 190 5.47 24.11 -6.12
C PRO A 190 4.63 23.91 -4.87
N ILE A 191 5.26 24.03 -3.70
CA ILE A 191 4.55 24.04 -2.42
C ILE A 191 3.56 25.19 -2.52
N VAL A 192 2.31 24.88 -2.90
CA VAL A 192 1.22 25.84 -2.78
C VAL A 192 1.09 26.07 -1.29
N ARG A 193 1.67 27.18 -0.83
CA ARG A 193 1.44 27.68 0.53
C ARG A 193 -0.07 27.86 0.63
N TRP A 194 -0.75 26.93 1.28
CA TRP A 194 -2.09 27.16 1.77
C TRP A 194 -1.94 28.25 2.83
N LEU A 195 -2.10 29.50 2.39
CA LEU A 195 -2.37 30.62 3.29
C LEU A 195 -3.81 30.40 3.76
N VAL A 196 -3.95 29.87 4.96
CA VAL A 196 -5.16 29.96 5.78
C VAL A 196 -5.04 31.25 6.58
#